data_5714ca8d6f0b8dc35b4eb7ee6d5a3c68
#
_entry.id   5714ca8d6f0b8dc35b4eb7ee6d5a3c68
#
_cell.length_a   1.000
_cell.length_b   1.000
_cell.length_c   1.000
_cell.angle_alpha   90.00
_cell.angle_beta   90.00
_cell.angle_gamma   90.00
#
_symmetry.space_group_name_H-M   'P 1'
#
loop_
_entity.id
_entity.type
_entity.pdbx_description
1 polymer ?
#
loop_
_entity_poly.entity_id
_entity_poly.type
_entity_poly.pdbx_seq_one_letter_code
_entity_poly.pdbx_strand_id
1 'polypeptide(L)'
;MLSPSQLDALISLLDDSDWEVKQHVREKLVGLGAAVIPILEQKWEESFNPVLQKELEDLVHDLQFGLVKQRLKDWRDSENQDLLEGLWILNTYQYPDLELETLQAAIHQLYVEAWTFFAPDLQ
;
A
#
# COMPACT_ATOMS: atom_id res chain seq x y z
N MET A 1 -8.23 -22.28 2.66
CA MET A 1 -7.15 -21.47 3.26
C MET A 1 -5.84 -22.24 3.22
N LEU A 2 -4.75 -21.61 2.81
CA LEU A 2 -3.46 -22.29 2.73
C LEU A 2 -2.86 -22.46 4.12
N SER A 3 -2.23 -23.64 4.36
CA SER A 3 -1.46 -23.83 5.57
C SER A 3 -0.16 -23.03 5.53
N PRO A 4 0.48 -22.75 6.69
CA PRO A 4 1.77 -22.05 6.69
C PRO A 4 2.84 -22.70 5.82
N SER A 5 2.91 -24.04 5.78
CA SER A 5 3.87 -24.73 4.93
C SER A 5 3.56 -24.63 3.45
N GLN A 6 2.29 -24.62 3.06
CA GLN A 6 1.89 -24.38 1.67
C GLN A 6 2.24 -22.96 1.24
N LEU A 7 2.03 -21.98 2.12
CA LEU A 7 2.35 -20.60 1.86
C LEU A 7 3.87 -20.40 1.70
N ASP A 8 4.67 -21.02 2.56
CA ASP A 8 6.14 -20.99 2.45
C ASP A 8 6.62 -21.60 1.12
N ALA A 9 6.00 -22.71 0.69
CA ALA A 9 6.33 -23.34 -0.58
C ALA A 9 6.00 -22.41 -1.76
N LEU A 10 4.87 -21.72 -1.72
CA LEU A 10 4.51 -20.75 -2.76
C LEU A 10 5.50 -19.59 -2.82
N ILE A 11 5.84 -19.03 -1.66
CA ILE A 11 6.77 -17.90 -1.58
C ILE A 11 8.14 -18.28 -2.14
N SER A 12 8.61 -19.49 -1.84
CA SER A 12 9.91 -19.93 -2.33
C SER A 12 9.96 -20.10 -3.85
N LEU A 13 8.81 -20.21 -4.51
CA LEU A 13 8.75 -20.30 -5.97
C LEU A 13 8.80 -18.94 -6.67
N LEU A 14 8.79 -17.84 -5.93
CA LEU A 14 8.84 -16.49 -6.52
C LEU A 14 10.18 -16.19 -7.19
N ASP A 15 11.26 -16.90 -6.84
CA ASP A 15 12.55 -16.75 -7.49
C ASP A 15 12.82 -17.78 -8.61
N ASP A 16 11.78 -18.52 -8.99
CA ASP A 16 11.87 -19.47 -10.09
C ASP A 16 12.19 -18.76 -11.40
N SER A 17 13.02 -19.39 -12.24
CA SER A 17 13.37 -18.85 -13.54
C SER A 17 12.25 -18.98 -14.57
N ASP A 18 11.25 -19.81 -14.32
CA ASP A 18 10.10 -19.98 -15.19
C ASP A 18 9.09 -18.87 -14.93
N TRP A 19 8.90 -18.02 -15.94
CA TRP A 19 7.97 -16.91 -15.87
C TRP A 19 6.53 -17.35 -15.57
N GLU A 20 6.08 -18.44 -16.17
CA GLU A 20 4.71 -18.93 -15.97
C GLU A 20 4.49 -19.36 -14.51
N VAL A 21 5.47 -20.03 -13.92
CA VAL A 21 5.43 -20.43 -12.51
C VAL A 21 5.36 -19.21 -11.61
N LYS A 22 6.22 -18.23 -11.84
CA LYS A 22 6.20 -16.96 -11.09
C LYS A 22 4.85 -16.28 -11.14
N GLN A 23 4.28 -16.12 -12.33
CA GLN A 23 3.00 -15.46 -12.50
C GLN A 23 1.88 -16.19 -11.80
N HIS A 24 1.86 -17.51 -11.88
CA HIS A 24 0.85 -18.32 -11.22
C HIS A 24 0.90 -18.19 -9.69
N VAL A 25 2.11 -18.25 -9.13
CA VAL A 25 2.34 -18.05 -7.70
C VAL A 25 1.93 -16.66 -7.27
N ARG A 26 2.33 -15.65 -8.03
CA ARG A 26 2.01 -14.25 -7.77
C ARG A 26 0.49 -14.02 -7.74
N GLU A 27 -0.23 -14.56 -8.71
CA GLU A 27 -1.70 -14.47 -8.77
C GLU A 27 -2.35 -15.12 -7.55
N LYS A 28 -1.86 -16.27 -7.11
CA LYS A 28 -2.38 -16.93 -5.91
C LYS A 28 -2.15 -16.12 -4.66
N LEU A 29 -0.96 -15.54 -4.50
CA LEU A 29 -0.64 -14.72 -3.33
C LEU A 29 -1.46 -13.42 -3.31
N VAL A 30 -1.63 -12.79 -4.46
CA VAL A 30 -2.49 -11.59 -4.57
C VAL A 30 -3.94 -11.94 -4.22
N GLY A 31 -4.41 -13.11 -4.64
CA GLY A 31 -5.76 -13.57 -4.32
C GLY A 31 -6.02 -13.77 -2.83
N LEU A 32 -4.98 -13.98 -2.03
CA LEU A 32 -5.10 -14.09 -0.58
C LEU A 32 -5.33 -12.73 0.10
N GLY A 33 -5.06 -11.65 -0.60
CA GLY A 33 -5.31 -10.29 -0.13
C GLY A 33 -4.30 -9.77 0.88
N ALA A 34 -4.71 -8.72 1.58
CA ALA A 34 -3.82 -7.98 2.50
C ALA A 34 -3.31 -8.82 3.68
N ALA A 35 -4.02 -9.88 4.04
CA ALA A 35 -3.63 -10.73 5.17
C ALA A 35 -2.25 -11.38 4.98
N VAL A 36 -1.80 -11.51 3.73
CA VAL A 36 -0.50 -12.12 3.41
C VAL A 36 0.67 -11.13 3.56
N ILE A 37 0.40 -9.82 3.60
CA ILE A 37 1.47 -8.80 3.64
C ILE A 37 2.45 -9.00 4.81
N PRO A 38 2.02 -9.19 6.06
CA PRO A 38 2.97 -9.40 7.15
C PRO A 38 3.85 -10.63 6.96
N ILE A 39 3.31 -11.67 6.34
CA ILE A 39 4.04 -12.90 6.07
C ILE A 39 5.11 -12.67 5.01
N LEU A 40 4.77 -11.91 3.96
CA LEU A 40 5.72 -11.55 2.90
C LEU A 40 6.83 -10.66 3.44
N GLU A 41 6.52 -9.70 4.30
CA GLU A 41 7.50 -8.83 4.93
C GLU A 41 8.45 -9.61 5.83
N GLN A 42 7.95 -10.58 6.58
CA GLN A 42 8.78 -11.46 7.40
C GLN A 42 9.73 -12.29 6.54
N LYS A 43 9.24 -12.85 5.44
CA LYS A 43 10.06 -13.62 4.51
C LYS A 43 11.13 -12.75 3.86
N TRP A 44 10.81 -11.49 3.55
CA TRP A 44 11.78 -10.53 3.04
C TRP A 44 12.93 -10.32 4.03
N GLU A 45 12.60 -10.11 5.30
CA GLU A 45 13.60 -9.91 6.36
C GLU A 45 14.50 -11.13 6.55
N GLU A 46 13.95 -12.34 6.42
CA GLU A 46 14.67 -13.60 6.60
C GLU A 46 15.50 -14.01 5.38
N SER A 47 15.22 -13.41 4.22
CA SER A 47 15.86 -13.81 2.96
C SER A 47 17.21 -13.14 2.77
N PHE A 48 18.18 -13.92 2.28
CA PHE A 48 19.47 -13.42 1.81
C PHE A 48 19.58 -13.42 0.28
N ASN A 49 18.51 -13.79 -0.43
CA ASN A 49 18.47 -13.85 -1.88
C ASN A 49 17.92 -12.54 -2.43
N PRO A 50 18.75 -11.71 -3.13
CA PRO A 50 18.29 -10.42 -3.65
C PRO A 50 17.15 -10.53 -4.66
N VAL A 51 17.11 -11.58 -5.45
CA VAL A 51 16.04 -11.80 -6.44
C VAL A 51 14.72 -12.04 -5.72
N LEU A 52 14.71 -12.90 -4.72
CA LEU A 52 13.51 -13.18 -3.93
C LEU A 52 13.05 -11.93 -3.17
N GLN A 53 13.98 -11.19 -2.58
CA GLN A 53 13.65 -9.93 -1.88
C GLN A 53 12.97 -8.94 -2.79
N LYS A 54 13.46 -8.78 -4.01
CA LYS A 54 12.84 -7.86 -4.98
C LYS A 54 11.43 -8.32 -5.36
N GLU A 55 11.25 -9.60 -5.59
CA GLU A 55 9.92 -10.13 -5.93
C GLU A 55 8.94 -9.94 -4.77
N LEU A 56 9.39 -10.12 -3.53
CA LEU A 56 8.57 -9.88 -2.34
C LEU A 56 8.20 -8.41 -2.20
N GLU A 57 9.15 -7.50 -2.42
CA GLU A 57 8.89 -6.06 -2.40
C GLU A 57 7.84 -5.67 -3.43
N ASP A 58 7.99 -6.12 -4.66
CA ASP A 58 7.05 -5.82 -5.74
C ASP A 58 5.65 -6.34 -5.42
N LEU A 59 5.58 -7.52 -4.84
CA LEU A 59 4.30 -8.13 -4.48
C LEU A 59 3.60 -7.38 -3.34
N VAL A 60 4.35 -6.97 -2.32
CA VAL A 60 3.82 -6.15 -1.22
C VAL A 60 3.29 -4.82 -1.75
N HIS A 61 4.04 -4.17 -2.64
CA HIS A 61 3.60 -2.93 -3.28
C HIS A 61 2.29 -3.11 -4.06
N ASP A 62 2.19 -4.19 -4.83
CA ASP A 62 0.97 -4.47 -5.59
C ASP A 62 -0.24 -4.70 -4.68
N LEU A 63 -0.04 -5.40 -3.57
CA LEU A 63 -1.10 -5.65 -2.58
C LEU A 63 -1.53 -4.35 -1.89
N GLN A 64 -0.58 -3.51 -1.50
CA GLN A 64 -0.86 -2.21 -0.88
C GLN A 64 -1.58 -1.28 -1.85
N PHE A 65 -1.15 -1.26 -3.11
CA PHE A 65 -1.81 -0.48 -4.15
C PHE A 65 -3.26 -0.92 -4.36
N GLY A 66 -3.50 -2.24 -4.34
CA GLY A 66 -4.85 -2.80 -4.45
C GLY A 66 -5.76 -2.36 -3.32
N LEU A 67 -5.23 -2.30 -2.09
CA LEU A 67 -5.98 -1.80 -0.93
C LEU A 67 -6.36 -0.33 -1.08
N VAL A 68 -5.41 0.51 -1.47
CA VAL A 68 -5.65 1.95 -1.66
C VAL A 68 -6.67 2.16 -2.78
N LYS A 69 -6.52 1.41 -3.87
CA LYS A 69 -7.44 1.47 -5.00
C LYS A 69 -8.87 1.12 -4.58
N GLN A 70 -9.04 0.11 -3.75
CA GLN A 70 -10.36 -0.27 -3.25
C GLN A 70 -10.95 0.81 -2.33
N ARG A 71 -10.15 1.36 -1.42
CA ARG A 71 -10.58 2.46 -0.55
C ARG A 71 -11.01 3.68 -1.35
N LEU A 72 -10.29 4.00 -2.42
CA LEU A 72 -10.64 5.12 -3.29
C LEU A 72 -11.95 4.88 -4.02
N LYS A 73 -12.19 3.64 -4.47
CA LYS A 73 -13.46 3.29 -5.09
C LYS A 73 -14.62 3.43 -4.11
N ASP A 74 -14.45 2.94 -2.89
CA ASP A 74 -15.46 3.03 -1.83
C ASP A 74 -15.73 4.49 -1.48
N TRP A 75 -14.69 5.31 -1.40
CA TRP A 75 -14.81 6.74 -1.15
C TRP A 75 -15.57 7.45 -2.28
N ARG A 76 -15.22 7.14 -3.53
CA ARG A 76 -15.88 7.71 -4.71
C ARG A 76 -17.37 7.40 -4.73
N ASP A 77 -17.73 6.17 -4.36
CA ASP A 77 -19.10 5.69 -4.39
C ASP A 77 -19.89 6.04 -3.13
N SER A 78 -19.24 6.61 -2.12
CA SER A 78 -19.89 7.03 -0.89
C SER A 78 -20.71 8.30 -1.12
N GLU A 79 -21.76 8.49 -0.31
CA GLU A 79 -22.60 9.68 -0.37
C GLU A 79 -21.87 10.93 0.11
N ASN A 80 -20.89 10.74 0.99
CA ASN A 80 -20.12 11.83 1.57
C ASN A 80 -18.68 11.79 1.06
N GLN A 81 -18.44 12.40 -0.10
CA GLN A 81 -17.13 12.45 -0.74
C GLN A 81 -16.27 13.54 -0.10
N ASP A 82 -15.74 13.27 1.09
CA ASP A 82 -14.84 14.18 1.78
C ASP A 82 -13.47 14.17 1.08
N LEU A 83 -13.09 15.32 0.53
CA LEU A 83 -11.82 15.49 -0.18
C LEU A 83 -10.63 15.17 0.72
N LEU A 84 -10.67 15.54 1.98
CA LEU A 84 -9.61 15.29 2.94
C LEU A 84 -9.42 13.78 3.15
N GLU A 85 -10.52 13.04 3.27
CA GLU A 85 -10.48 11.58 3.38
C GLU A 85 -9.85 10.95 2.14
N GLY A 86 -10.23 11.42 0.95
CA GLY A 86 -9.63 10.95 -0.31
C GLY A 86 -8.13 11.19 -0.36
N LEU A 87 -7.68 12.37 0.06
CA LEU A 87 -6.24 12.67 0.14
C LEU A 87 -5.53 11.79 1.15
N TRP A 88 -6.14 11.53 2.30
CA TRP A 88 -5.58 10.63 3.29
C TRP A 88 -5.40 9.22 2.73
N ILE A 89 -6.42 8.70 2.04
CA ILE A 89 -6.37 7.37 1.42
C ILE A 89 -5.21 7.29 0.41
N LEU A 90 -5.05 8.28 -0.45
CA LEU A 90 -3.96 8.34 -1.42
C LEU A 90 -2.59 8.34 -0.73
N ASN A 91 -2.44 9.10 0.35
CA ASN A 91 -1.18 9.20 1.06
C ASN A 91 -0.85 7.94 1.86
N THR A 92 -1.84 7.13 2.27
CA THR A 92 -1.58 5.89 3.00
C THR A 92 -0.88 4.83 2.14
N TYR A 93 -0.90 4.97 0.82
CA TYR A 93 -0.12 4.08 -0.05
C TYR A 93 1.38 4.23 0.19
N GLN A 94 1.86 5.46 0.30
CA GLN A 94 3.28 5.77 0.55
C GLN A 94 3.62 5.78 2.04
N TYR A 95 2.68 6.19 2.88
CA TYR A 95 2.85 6.34 4.32
C TYR A 95 1.75 5.56 5.05
N PRO A 96 1.88 4.22 5.19
CA PRO A 96 0.81 3.39 5.75
C PRO A 96 0.39 3.74 7.17
N ASP A 97 1.29 4.32 7.95
CA ASP A 97 1.03 4.70 9.34
C ASP A 97 0.51 6.13 9.48
N LEU A 98 0.22 6.80 8.36
CA LEU A 98 -0.28 8.16 8.39
C LEU A 98 -1.67 8.23 9.01
N GLU A 99 -1.81 9.05 10.04
CA GLU A 99 -3.09 9.29 10.71
C GLU A 99 -3.81 10.46 10.04
N LEU A 100 -5.14 10.38 9.99
CA LEU A 100 -5.97 11.43 9.40
C LEU A 100 -5.79 12.77 10.10
N GLU A 101 -5.69 12.75 11.43
CA GLU A 101 -5.47 13.98 12.22
C GLU A 101 -4.13 14.64 11.87
N THR A 102 -3.10 13.86 11.64
CA THR A 102 -1.79 14.38 11.23
C THR A 102 -1.88 15.07 9.87
N LEU A 103 -2.58 14.48 8.92
CA LEU A 103 -2.81 15.06 7.60
C LEU A 103 -3.64 16.34 7.71
N GLN A 104 -4.68 16.35 8.52
CA GLN A 104 -5.51 17.53 8.76
C GLN A 104 -4.69 18.68 9.32
N ALA A 105 -3.82 18.39 10.30
CA ALA A 105 -2.96 19.41 10.89
C ALA A 105 -1.97 19.98 9.87
N ALA A 106 -1.36 19.12 9.04
CA ALA A 106 -0.43 19.54 8.00
C ALA A 106 -1.12 20.43 6.96
N ILE A 107 -2.31 20.07 6.51
CA ILE A 107 -3.08 20.83 5.53
C ILE A 107 -3.51 22.17 6.13
N HIS A 108 -3.95 22.17 7.39
CA HIS A 108 -4.32 23.40 8.08
C HIS A 108 -3.13 24.36 8.18
N GLN A 109 -1.96 23.83 8.51
CA GLN A 109 -0.72 24.62 8.61
C GLN A 109 -0.36 25.24 7.26
N LEU A 110 -0.44 24.48 6.18
CA LEU A 110 -0.20 24.98 4.83
C LEU A 110 -1.21 26.08 4.44
N TYR A 111 -2.46 25.88 4.81
CA TYR A 111 -3.51 26.89 4.55
C TYR A 111 -3.22 28.19 5.29
N VAL A 112 -2.83 28.11 6.56
CA VAL A 112 -2.49 29.29 7.37
C VAL A 112 -1.29 30.03 6.78
N GLU A 113 -0.27 29.30 6.39
CA GLU A 113 0.94 29.89 5.77
C GLU A 113 0.62 30.57 4.45
N ALA A 114 -0.20 29.91 3.59
CA ALA A 114 -0.63 30.51 2.33
C ALA A 114 -1.46 31.78 2.54
N TRP A 115 -2.38 31.75 3.49
CA TRP A 115 -3.19 32.90 3.83
C TRP A 115 -2.34 34.06 4.33
N THR A 116 -1.40 33.78 5.22
CA THR A 116 -0.47 34.78 5.75
C THR A 116 0.36 35.40 4.65
N PHE A 117 0.77 34.60 3.66
CA PHE A 117 1.56 35.07 2.53
C PHE A 117 0.76 36.02 1.62
N PHE A 118 -0.52 35.68 1.35
CA PHE A 118 -1.35 36.45 0.43
C PHE A 118 -2.18 37.56 1.07
N ALA A 119 -2.46 37.49 2.36
CA ALA A 119 -3.32 38.46 3.05
C ALA A 119 -2.82 39.91 2.98
N PRO A 120 -1.51 40.21 3.09
CA PRO A 120 -1.03 41.59 2.95
C PRO A 120 -1.34 42.21 1.59
N ASP A 121 -1.41 41.43 0.54
CA ASP A 121 -1.68 41.91 -0.81
C ASP A 121 -3.16 42.21 -1.03
N LEU A 122 -4.03 41.73 -0.15
CA LEU A 122 -5.48 41.91 -0.25
C LEU A 122 -6.01 43.15 0.50
N GLN A 123 -5.13 43.82 1.22
CA GLN A 123 -5.52 45.02 2.01
C GLN A 123 -5.26 46.30 1.21
#